data_bf697e10cdfddc774ae1d0471f744a93
#
_entry.id   bf697e10cdfddc774ae1d0471f744a93
#
_cell.length_a   1.000
_cell.length_b   1.000
_cell.length_c   1.000
_cell.angle_alpha   90.00
_cell.angle_beta   90.00
_cell.angle_gamma   90.00
#
_symmetry.space_group_name_H-M   'P 1'
#
loop_
_entity.id
_entity.type
_entity.pdbx_description
1 polymer ?
#
loop_
_entity_poly.entity_id
_entity_poly.type
_entity_poly.pdbx_seq_one_letter_code
_entity_poly.pdbx_strand_id
1 'polypeptide(L)'
;MLALAVILLYAIPFYQTYFSDSKTGWQSLKITGFPADKTQLSDRPFYMENFVNPARPGMRVHVSSLAAAGDRRLICTWYAGSREGVPDVAVYRAFYEEDARAWTEPQVLLDRQGASAELRRWVGKLGNAVVINDNHGGLWLFYASMPGGWSTASLNYKLSRDGGRTWSDSQKLILSPFFNLTTNVKNNGVHLSRGAYLLPVYQEFLRKFGQVILLRPGRAGLSYEIRRLSRAGRALQPVLIPLDERKLVAFFRNAAGEGENHILRAESTDAGQTWSDLTETTLPNPNSGFDMLRLPDGAILGAINHAFTARSDLTLVISRDGGHDWQTLKVLEKAPGKEYSYPFLLRSRGFYHLTYTYERERIKHVVFNDAWLREE
;
A
#
# COMPACT_ATOMS: atom_id res chain seq x y z
N MET A 1 36.35 -26.92 3.88
CA MET A 1 36.01 -26.75 2.44
C MET A 1 34.51 -26.67 2.18
N LEU A 2 33.69 -27.59 2.67
CA LEU A 2 32.23 -27.58 2.45
C LEU A 2 31.54 -26.28 2.94
N ALA A 3 31.87 -25.81 4.15
CA ALA A 3 31.32 -24.56 4.70
C ALA A 3 31.69 -23.31 3.86
N LEU A 4 32.88 -23.25 3.32
CA LEU A 4 33.33 -22.15 2.45
C LEU A 4 32.60 -22.17 1.11
N ALA A 5 32.34 -23.35 0.54
CA ALA A 5 31.58 -23.52 -0.70
C ALA A 5 30.10 -23.12 -0.50
N VAL A 6 29.50 -23.45 0.65
CA VAL A 6 28.14 -23.03 0.99
C VAL A 6 28.07 -21.52 1.16
N ILE A 7 29.03 -20.90 1.87
CA ILE A 7 29.10 -19.44 2.02
C ILE A 7 29.24 -18.75 0.66
N LEU A 8 30.10 -19.25 -0.23
CA LEU A 8 30.29 -18.68 -1.57
C LEU A 8 29.05 -18.87 -2.47
N LEU A 9 28.39 -20.02 -2.40
CA LEU A 9 27.15 -20.30 -3.14
C LEU A 9 26.01 -19.31 -2.81
N TYR A 10 26.00 -18.79 -1.58
CA TYR A 10 25.00 -17.83 -1.13
C TYR A 10 25.50 -16.38 -1.16
N ALA A 11 26.79 -16.15 -0.96
CA ALA A 11 27.36 -14.79 -0.96
C ALA A 11 27.38 -14.17 -2.36
N ILE A 12 27.60 -14.95 -3.43
CA ILE A 12 27.61 -14.46 -4.81
C ILE A 12 26.22 -13.97 -5.25
N PRO A 13 25.13 -14.75 -5.13
CA PRO A 13 23.79 -14.26 -5.40
C PRO A 13 23.37 -13.09 -4.52
N PHE A 14 23.77 -13.11 -3.25
CA PHE A 14 23.53 -12.00 -2.31
C PHE A 14 24.21 -10.73 -2.76
N TYR A 15 25.50 -10.78 -3.09
CA TYR A 15 26.26 -9.65 -3.60
C TYR A 15 25.68 -9.14 -4.92
N GLN A 16 25.32 -10.03 -5.83
CA GLN A 16 24.69 -9.68 -7.10
C GLN A 16 23.31 -9.05 -6.93
N THR A 17 22.52 -9.49 -5.94
CA THR A 17 21.17 -8.95 -5.68
C THR A 17 21.22 -7.61 -4.95
N TYR A 18 22.18 -7.40 -4.06
CA TYR A 18 22.21 -6.24 -3.16
C TYR A 18 23.29 -5.20 -3.46
N PHE A 19 24.34 -5.57 -4.16
CA PHE A 19 25.53 -4.72 -4.36
C PHE A 19 25.99 -4.62 -5.80
N SER A 20 25.55 -5.49 -6.71
CA SER A 20 25.91 -5.26 -8.11
C SER A 20 25.12 -4.05 -8.61
N ASP A 21 25.82 -3.06 -9.11
CA ASP A 21 25.30 -2.10 -10.08
C ASP A 21 24.97 -2.88 -11.37
N SER A 22 23.96 -3.77 -11.27
CA SER A 22 23.42 -4.38 -12.49
C SER A 22 22.96 -3.19 -13.32
N LYS A 23 23.49 -3.08 -14.53
CA LYS A 23 23.01 -2.15 -15.56
C LYS A 23 21.61 -2.62 -15.98
N THR A 24 20.74 -2.71 -14.99
CA THR A 24 19.34 -3.01 -15.17
C THR A 24 18.78 -1.79 -15.85
N GLY A 25 17.98 -1.93 -16.85
CA GLY A 25 17.41 -0.80 -17.57
C GLY A 25 16.50 0.13 -16.72
N TRP A 26 16.67 0.17 -15.39
CA TRP A 26 15.98 1.08 -14.48
C TRP A 26 16.25 2.56 -14.84
N GLN A 27 17.50 2.88 -15.18
CA GLN A 27 17.89 4.26 -15.56
C GLN A 27 17.09 4.82 -16.74
N SER A 28 16.58 3.96 -17.63
CA SER A 28 15.74 4.35 -18.76
C SER A 28 14.23 4.35 -18.46
N LEU A 29 13.81 3.92 -17.26
CA LEU A 29 12.41 3.92 -16.89
C LEU A 29 11.96 5.32 -16.50
N LYS A 30 10.76 5.67 -16.94
CA LYS A 30 10.07 6.90 -16.59
C LYS A 30 8.82 6.57 -15.79
N ILE A 31 8.46 7.44 -14.88
CA ILE A 31 7.21 7.37 -14.15
C ILE A 31 6.08 7.63 -15.14
N THR A 32 5.02 6.81 -15.06
CA THR A 32 3.81 6.93 -15.87
C THR A 32 2.58 6.90 -14.95
N GLY A 33 1.39 7.00 -15.53
CA GLY A 33 0.16 6.92 -14.71
C GLY A 33 -0.13 8.20 -13.92
N PHE A 34 0.39 9.34 -14.37
CA PHE A 34 -0.11 10.63 -13.89
C PHE A 34 -1.62 10.69 -14.13
N PRO A 35 -2.41 11.30 -13.21
CA PRO A 35 -3.84 11.41 -13.38
C PRO A 35 -4.17 12.19 -14.66
N ALA A 36 -4.25 11.46 -15.77
CA ALA A 36 -4.63 12.01 -17.08
C ALA A 36 -6.15 12.02 -17.26
N ASP A 37 -6.89 11.66 -16.24
CA ASP A 37 -8.34 11.62 -16.28
C ASP A 37 -8.90 13.03 -16.39
N LYS A 38 -9.12 13.43 -17.65
CA LYS A 38 -9.81 14.67 -18.04
C LYS A 38 -11.33 14.51 -18.01
N THR A 39 -11.85 13.51 -17.30
CA THR A 39 -13.28 13.38 -17.11
C THR A 39 -13.78 14.71 -16.56
N GLN A 40 -14.64 15.38 -17.34
CA GLN A 40 -15.20 16.66 -16.97
C GLN A 40 -15.95 16.48 -15.67
N LEU A 41 -15.35 16.95 -14.60
CA LEU A 41 -15.88 16.84 -13.26
C LEU A 41 -17.11 17.72 -13.15
N SER A 42 -18.14 17.23 -12.52
CA SER A 42 -19.27 18.06 -12.12
C SER A 42 -18.76 19.17 -11.23
N ASP A 43 -19.09 20.43 -11.55
CA ASP A 43 -18.84 21.58 -10.67
C ASP A 43 -19.71 21.55 -9.40
N ARG A 44 -20.59 20.57 -9.30
CA ARG A 44 -21.42 20.37 -8.11
C ARG A 44 -20.70 19.46 -7.12
N PRO A 45 -20.62 19.85 -5.85
CA PRO A 45 -20.08 19.04 -4.80
C PRO A 45 -20.76 17.69 -4.69
N PHE A 46 -19.96 16.65 -4.52
CA PHE A 46 -20.46 15.30 -4.31
C PHE A 46 -19.73 14.68 -3.12
N TYR A 47 -20.51 14.17 -2.18
CA TYR A 47 -20.04 13.41 -1.02
C TYR A 47 -21.02 12.28 -0.71
N MET A 48 -20.51 11.10 -0.47
CA MET A 48 -21.27 9.91 -0.07
C MET A 48 -20.41 9.02 0.82
N GLU A 49 -21.03 8.39 1.80
CA GLU A 49 -20.37 7.37 2.61
C GLU A 49 -21.22 6.12 2.75
N ASN A 50 -20.56 4.99 2.85
CA ASN A 50 -21.16 3.69 3.14
C ASN A 50 -20.13 2.75 3.77
N PHE A 51 -20.51 1.50 4.04
CA PHE A 51 -19.60 0.49 4.55
C PHE A 51 -19.37 -0.61 3.52
N VAL A 52 -18.11 -1.06 3.39
CA VAL A 52 -17.71 -2.16 2.51
C VAL A 52 -18.23 -3.50 3.02
N ASN A 53 -18.33 -3.65 4.34
CA ASN A 53 -18.78 -4.87 5.00
C ASN A 53 -19.75 -4.56 6.14
N PRO A 54 -20.72 -5.45 6.42
CA PRO A 54 -21.54 -5.37 7.63
C PRO A 54 -20.68 -5.63 8.87
N ALA A 55 -21.09 -5.04 9.99
CA ALA A 55 -20.52 -5.41 11.29
C ALA A 55 -20.90 -6.86 11.63
N ARG A 56 -19.95 -7.63 12.12
CA ARG A 56 -20.20 -9.02 12.57
C ARG A 56 -19.64 -9.18 13.99
N PRO A 57 -20.46 -9.59 14.97
CA PRO A 57 -19.98 -9.81 16.34
C PRO A 57 -18.76 -10.73 16.38
N GLY A 58 -17.75 -10.35 17.15
CA GLY A 58 -16.52 -11.14 17.29
C GLY A 58 -15.56 -11.10 16.12
N MET A 59 -15.89 -10.38 15.03
CA MET A 59 -14.99 -10.18 13.90
C MET A 59 -14.35 -8.78 13.96
N ARG A 60 -13.04 -8.73 13.79
CA ARG A 60 -12.27 -7.50 13.63
C ARG A 60 -11.74 -7.39 12.22
N VAL A 61 -11.91 -6.23 11.61
CA VAL A 61 -11.44 -5.93 10.25
C VAL A 61 -10.34 -4.88 10.29
N HIS A 62 -9.41 -4.96 9.33
CA HIS A 62 -8.32 -3.99 9.30
C HIS A 62 -7.66 -3.89 7.92
N VAL A 63 -7.04 -2.74 7.64
CA VAL A 63 -6.19 -2.45 6.45
C VAL A 63 -6.86 -2.82 5.14
N SER A 64 -7.62 -1.89 4.61
CA SER A 64 -8.22 -2.01 3.27
C SER A 64 -7.28 -1.53 2.18
N SER A 65 -7.52 -2.01 0.96
CA SER A 65 -6.88 -1.56 -0.27
C SER A 65 -7.90 -1.58 -1.41
N LEU A 66 -7.80 -0.61 -2.32
CA LEU A 66 -8.70 -0.43 -3.46
C LEU A 66 -7.95 -0.51 -4.79
N ALA A 67 -8.58 -1.07 -5.81
CA ALA A 67 -8.14 -0.96 -7.20
C ALA A 67 -9.32 -0.92 -8.16
N ALA A 68 -9.13 -0.32 -9.35
CA ALA A 68 -10.08 -0.46 -10.45
C ALA A 68 -10.07 -1.90 -10.96
N ALA A 69 -11.26 -2.52 -11.03
CA ALA A 69 -11.44 -3.95 -11.35
C ALA A 69 -12.21 -4.15 -12.67
N GLY A 70 -11.93 -3.33 -13.64
CA GLY A 70 -12.62 -3.27 -14.92
C GLY A 70 -13.40 -1.97 -15.08
N ASP A 71 -14.33 -1.93 -16.04
CA ASP A 71 -15.13 -0.74 -16.27
C ASP A 71 -16.17 -0.57 -15.18
N ARG A 72 -16.23 0.61 -14.59
CA ARG A 72 -17.21 1.05 -13.59
C ARG A 72 -17.30 0.16 -12.34
N ARG A 73 -16.20 -0.51 -12.00
CA ARG A 73 -16.14 -1.38 -10.82
C ARG A 73 -14.80 -1.24 -10.08
N LEU A 74 -14.88 -1.18 -8.76
CA LEU A 74 -13.69 -1.27 -7.90
C LEU A 74 -13.70 -2.59 -7.13
N ILE A 75 -12.52 -3.07 -6.77
CA ILE A 75 -12.33 -4.14 -5.80
C ILE A 75 -11.73 -3.55 -4.53
N CYS A 76 -12.31 -3.91 -3.39
CA CYS A 76 -11.69 -3.67 -2.08
C CYS A 76 -11.19 -5.00 -1.52
N THR A 77 -10.00 -5.01 -0.97
CA THR A 77 -9.48 -6.13 -0.17
C THR A 77 -9.15 -5.64 1.23
N TRP A 78 -9.36 -6.48 2.24
CA TRP A 78 -8.99 -6.23 3.64
C TRP A 78 -8.73 -7.55 4.34
N TYR A 79 -8.16 -7.53 5.52
CA TYR A 79 -8.11 -8.75 6.33
C TYR A 79 -9.08 -8.67 7.52
N ALA A 80 -9.64 -9.83 7.91
CA ALA A 80 -10.53 -9.95 9.03
C ALA A 80 -10.40 -11.30 9.73
N GLY A 81 -10.67 -11.31 11.03
CA GLY A 81 -10.63 -12.48 11.91
C GLY A 81 -11.09 -12.11 13.31
N SER A 82 -10.95 -13.00 14.29
CA SER A 82 -11.34 -12.71 15.68
C SER A 82 -10.51 -11.57 16.30
N ARG A 83 -9.27 -11.44 15.89
CA ARG A 83 -8.37 -10.30 16.18
C ARG A 83 -7.20 -10.30 15.20
N GLU A 84 -6.45 -9.21 15.19
CA GLU A 84 -5.24 -9.10 14.36
C GLU A 84 -4.18 -10.14 14.77
N GLY A 85 -3.57 -10.80 13.78
CA GLY A 85 -2.42 -11.67 13.96
C GLY A 85 -2.72 -13.05 14.53
N VAL A 86 -3.97 -13.52 14.49
CA VAL A 86 -4.37 -14.89 14.87
C VAL A 86 -4.61 -15.77 13.63
N PRO A 87 -4.67 -17.11 13.81
CA PRO A 87 -4.76 -18.06 12.69
C PRO A 87 -6.07 -18.00 11.87
N ASP A 88 -7.15 -17.48 12.40
CA ASP A 88 -8.44 -17.36 11.71
C ASP A 88 -8.56 -16.10 10.83
N VAL A 89 -7.50 -15.28 10.76
CA VAL A 89 -7.44 -14.14 9.86
C VAL A 89 -7.42 -14.62 8.40
N ALA A 90 -8.36 -14.10 7.61
CA ALA A 90 -8.43 -14.30 6.17
C ALA A 90 -8.41 -12.96 5.42
N VAL A 91 -8.01 -12.99 4.16
CA VAL A 91 -8.16 -11.88 3.23
C VAL A 91 -9.55 -11.97 2.61
N TYR A 92 -10.31 -10.89 2.74
CA TYR A 92 -11.65 -10.73 2.16
C TYR A 92 -11.58 -9.82 0.93
N ARG A 93 -12.60 -9.91 0.09
CA ARG A 93 -12.87 -8.98 -1.01
C ARG A 93 -14.35 -8.62 -1.09
N ALA A 94 -14.64 -7.45 -1.63
CA ALA A 94 -15.94 -7.04 -2.13
C ALA A 94 -15.75 -6.15 -3.36
N PHE A 95 -16.78 -6.06 -4.21
CA PHE A 95 -16.78 -5.17 -5.36
C PHE A 95 -17.73 -4.01 -5.13
N TYR A 96 -17.28 -2.82 -5.50
CA TYR A 96 -18.14 -1.64 -5.58
C TYR A 96 -18.60 -1.46 -7.01
N GLU A 97 -19.90 -1.53 -7.22
CA GLU A 97 -20.54 -1.27 -8.50
C GLU A 97 -20.86 0.23 -8.56
N GLU A 98 -20.11 0.99 -9.38
CA GLU A 98 -20.19 2.45 -9.41
C GLU A 98 -21.59 2.95 -9.82
N ASP A 99 -22.28 2.24 -10.73
CA ASP A 99 -23.64 2.59 -11.18
C ASP A 99 -24.68 2.39 -10.07
N ALA A 100 -24.58 1.29 -9.35
CA ALA A 100 -25.47 0.99 -8.22
C ALA A 100 -25.07 1.76 -6.95
N ARG A 101 -23.87 2.31 -6.91
CA ARG A 101 -23.24 2.93 -5.72
C ARG A 101 -23.29 2.02 -4.49
N ALA A 102 -23.09 0.74 -4.71
CA ALA A 102 -23.24 -0.29 -3.68
C ALA A 102 -22.11 -1.32 -3.71
N TRP A 103 -21.84 -1.89 -2.56
CA TRP A 103 -20.90 -2.99 -2.39
C TRP A 103 -21.61 -4.34 -2.53
N THR A 104 -20.96 -5.29 -3.17
CA THR A 104 -21.37 -6.70 -3.15
C THR A 104 -21.12 -7.30 -1.77
N GLU A 105 -21.76 -8.44 -1.48
CA GLU A 105 -21.46 -9.20 -0.26
C GLU A 105 -19.96 -9.58 -0.18
N PRO A 106 -19.36 -9.40 1.01
CA PRO A 106 -17.99 -9.80 1.25
C PRO A 106 -17.74 -11.31 1.07
N GLN A 107 -16.68 -11.64 0.37
CA GLN A 107 -16.25 -13.03 0.15
C GLN A 107 -14.83 -13.23 0.64
N VAL A 108 -14.53 -14.41 1.20
CA VAL A 108 -13.15 -14.82 1.49
C VAL A 108 -12.42 -14.99 0.16
N LEU A 109 -11.31 -14.26 -0.01
CA LEU A 109 -10.45 -14.40 -1.17
C LEU A 109 -9.35 -15.44 -0.89
N LEU A 110 -8.79 -15.41 0.32
CA LEU A 110 -7.71 -16.31 0.73
C LEU A 110 -7.71 -16.47 2.25
N ASP A 111 -7.67 -17.68 2.70
CA ASP A 111 -7.39 -18.03 4.10
C ASP A 111 -6.00 -18.69 4.26
N ARG A 112 -5.60 -18.99 5.49
CA ARG A 112 -4.29 -19.60 5.75
C ARG A 112 -4.15 -21.02 5.20
N GLN A 113 -5.24 -21.76 5.07
CA GLN A 113 -5.23 -23.13 4.54
C GLN A 113 -5.02 -23.10 3.05
N GLY A 114 -5.76 -22.27 2.33
CA GLY A 114 -5.57 -21.98 0.91
C GLY A 114 -4.15 -21.50 0.62
N ALA A 115 -3.66 -20.51 1.39
CA ALA A 115 -2.30 -20.00 1.24
C ALA A 115 -1.24 -21.08 1.50
N SER A 116 -1.45 -21.99 2.49
CA SER A 116 -0.54 -23.11 2.77
C SER A 116 -0.50 -24.10 1.62
N ALA A 117 -1.65 -24.45 1.06
CA ALA A 117 -1.76 -25.38 -0.07
C ALA A 117 -1.10 -24.81 -1.32
N GLU A 118 -1.43 -23.58 -1.70
CA GLU A 118 -0.91 -22.91 -2.88
C GLU A 118 0.61 -22.68 -2.81
N LEU A 119 1.11 -22.23 -1.65
CA LEU A 119 2.54 -21.97 -1.42
C LEU A 119 3.34 -23.25 -1.10
N ARG A 120 2.67 -24.39 -0.93
CA ARG A 120 3.26 -25.68 -0.52
C ARG A 120 4.14 -25.58 0.71
N ARG A 121 3.66 -24.83 1.74
CA ARG A 121 4.36 -24.62 3.00
C ARG A 121 3.38 -24.26 4.12
N TRP A 122 3.83 -24.42 5.36
CA TRP A 122 3.05 -23.99 6.51
C TRP A 122 2.88 -22.45 6.51
N VAL A 123 1.63 -22.02 6.62
CA VAL A 123 1.24 -20.63 6.87
C VAL A 123 0.45 -20.61 8.18
N GLY A 124 0.99 -19.98 9.20
CA GLY A 124 0.32 -19.83 10.51
C GLY A 124 -0.75 -18.75 10.49
N LYS A 125 -0.49 -17.65 9.74
CA LYS A 125 -1.41 -16.51 9.63
C LYS A 125 -1.13 -15.64 8.41
N LEU A 126 -2.12 -14.83 8.05
CA LEU A 126 -2.04 -13.84 6.99
C LEU A 126 -1.97 -12.42 7.57
N GLY A 127 -1.46 -11.48 6.80
CA GLY A 127 -1.37 -10.06 7.13
C GLY A 127 -1.84 -9.18 5.99
N ASN A 128 -1.36 -7.95 5.98
CA ASN A 128 -1.75 -6.92 5.01
C ASN A 128 -1.82 -7.46 3.58
N ALA A 129 -2.89 -7.10 2.90
CA ALA A 129 -3.11 -7.40 1.49
C ALA A 129 -3.36 -6.10 0.72
N VAL A 130 -2.67 -5.93 -0.41
CA VAL A 130 -2.81 -4.78 -1.30
C VAL A 130 -3.15 -5.28 -2.69
N VAL A 131 -4.27 -4.81 -3.23
CA VAL A 131 -4.68 -5.06 -4.61
C VAL A 131 -4.27 -3.91 -5.50
N ILE A 132 -3.71 -4.22 -6.67
CA ILE A 132 -3.16 -3.25 -7.62
C ILE A 132 -3.69 -3.57 -9.01
N ASN A 133 -4.12 -2.55 -9.76
CA ASN A 133 -4.38 -2.66 -11.19
C ASN A 133 -3.05 -2.50 -11.96
N ASP A 134 -2.77 -3.40 -12.89
CA ASP A 134 -1.54 -3.38 -13.69
C ASP A 134 -1.62 -2.43 -14.91
N ASN A 135 -2.76 -1.73 -15.10
CA ASN A 135 -3.09 -0.88 -16.25
C ASN A 135 -3.12 -1.62 -17.60
N HIS A 136 -3.09 -2.96 -17.59
CA HIS A 136 -3.20 -3.82 -18.77
C HIS A 136 -4.38 -4.78 -18.69
N GLY A 137 -5.32 -4.52 -17.77
CA GLY A 137 -6.52 -5.32 -17.53
C GLY A 137 -6.34 -6.43 -16.49
N GLY A 138 -5.16 -6.54 -15.88
CA GLY A 138 -4.88 -7.46 -14.79
C GLY A 138 -4.93 -6.80 -13.42
N LEU A 139 -5.13 -7.64 -12.40
CA LEU A 139 -4.98 -7.26 -10.99
C LEU A 139 -3.90 -8.13 -10.35
N TRP A 140 -3.12 -7.51 -9.50
CA TRP A 140 -2.16 -8.17 -8.62
C TRP A 140 -2.63 -8.01 -7.18
N LEU A 141 -2.62 -9.10 -6.42
CA LEU A 141 -2.80 -9.09 -4.98
C LEU A 141 -1.46 -9.40 -4.34
N PHE A 142 -0.88 -8.46 -3.61
CA PHE A 142 0.28 -8.71 -2.76
C PHE A 142 -0.17 -8.88 -1.33
N TYR A 143 0.32 -9.89 -0.63
CA TYR A 143 -0.06 -10.15 0.74
C TYR A 143 1.08 -10.76 1.56
N ALA A 144 1.07 -10.51 2.86
CA ALA A 144 2.02 -11.11 3.79
C ALA A 144 1.50 -12.44 4.32
N SER A 145 2.39 -13.45 4.37
CA SER A 145 2.12 -14.71 5.07
C SER A 145 3.22 -14.99 6.09
N MET A 146 2.86 -15.51 7.25
CA MET A 146 3.74 -15.72 8.37
C MET A 146 3.58 -17.14 8.94
N PRO A 147 4.66 -17.92 9.08
CA PRO A 147 4.61 -19.16 9.84
C PRO A 147 4.52 -18.91 11.36
N GLY A 148 5.00 -17.77 11.86
CA GLY A 148 5.03 -17.41 13.28
C GLY A 148 4.67 -15.96 13.55
N GLY A 149 5.55 -15.20 14.21
CA GLY A 149 5.38 -13.76 14.49
C GLY A 149 5.54 -12.87 13.25
N TRP A 150 5.25 -11.58 13.37
CA TRP A 150 5.35 -10.58 12.29
C TRP A 150 6.75 -10.54 11.65
N SER A 151 7.79 -10.76 12.43
CA SER A 151 9.17 -10.83 11.95
C SER A 151 9.45 -12.01 11.01
N THR A 152 8.53 -12.97 10.87
CA THR A 152 8.64 -14.08 9.91
C THR A 152 7.85 -13.84 8.62
N ALA A 153 7.28 -12.65 8.45
CA ALA A 153 6.48 -12.28 7.28
C ALA A 153 7.27 -12.47 5.98
N SER A 154 6.62 -13.00 4.98
CA SER A 154 7.13 -13.03 3.61
C SER A 154 6.06 -12.55 2.65
N LEU A 155 6.49 -11.78 1.66
CA LEU A 155 5.60 -11.22 0.66
C LEU A 155 5.30 -12.26 -0.43
N ASN A 156 4.02 -12.39 -0.74
CA ASN A 156 3.53 -13.26 -1.81
C ASN A 156 2.61 -12.46 -2.73
N TYR A 157 2.32 -13.02 -3.90
CA TYR A 157 1.38 -12.41 -4.84
C TYR A 157 0.48 -13.44 -5.53
N LYS A 158 -0.67 -12.97 -6.00
CA LYS A 158 -1.61 -13.66 -6.88
C LYS A 158 -1.95 -12.74 -8.05
N LEU A 159 -2.34 -13.31 -9.17
CA LEU A 159 -2.75 -12.60 -10.38
C LEU A 159 -4.20 -12.91 -10.72
N SER A 160 -4.95 -11.92 -11.15
CA SER A 160 -6.27 -12.06 -11.76
C SER A 160 -6.26 -11.40 -13.13
N ARG A 161 -6.90 -12.05 -14.11
CA ARG A 161 -7.05 -11.54 -15.47
C ARG A 161 -8.50 -11.26 -15.85
N ASP A 162 -9.41 -11.38 -14.89
CA ASP A 162 -10.86 -11.27 -15.07
C ASP A 162 -11.50 -10.24 -14.12
N GLY A 163 -10.73 -9.24 -13.74
CA GLY A 163 -11.17 -8.17 -12.84
C GLY A 163 -11.38 -8.64 -11.40
N GLY A 164 -10.59 -9.60 -10.92
CA GLY A 164 -10.62 -10.06 -9.53
C GLY A 164 -11.66 -11.14 -9.24
N ARG A 165 -12.30 -11.73 -10.27
CA ARG A 165 -13.26 -12.83 -10.08
C ARG A 165 -12.54 -14.13 -9.73
N THR A 166 -11.51 -14.47 -10.49
CA THR A 166 -10.63 -15.61 -10.20
C THR A 166 -9.17 -15.18 -10.05
N TRP A 167 -8.39 -15.99 -9.37
CA TRP A 167 -7.00 -15.68 -9.02
C TRP A 167 -6.11 -16.90 -9.25
N SER A 168 -4.89 -16.67 -9.72
CA SER A 168 -3.86 -17.71 -9.80
C SER A 168 -3.54 -18.27 -8.41
N ASP A 169 -2.84 -19.39 -8.38
CA ASP A 169 -2.16 -19.83 -7.16
C ASP A 169 -1.18 -18.77 -6.65
N SER A 170 -0.98 -18.76 -5.36
CA SER A 170 -0.04 -17.86 -4.68
C SER A 170 1.39 -18.16 -5.05
N GLN A 171 2.17 -17.12 -5.32
CA GLN A 171 3.60 -17.21 -5.56
C GLN A 171 4.36 -16.35 -4.55
N LYS A 172 5.47 -16.89 -4.04
CA LYS A 172 6.33 -16.18 -3.10
C LYS A 172 7.33 -15.29 -3.82
N LEU A 173 7.49 -14.04 -3.38
CA LEU A 173 8.63 -13.21 -3.77
C LEU A 173 9.85 -13.56 -2.91
N ILE A 174 10.94 -13.95 -3.55
CA ILE A 174 12.20 -14.28 -2.86
C ILE A 174 13.06 -13.03 -2.83
N LEU A 175 12.96 -12.26 -1.75
CA LEU A 175 13.57 -10.94 -1.61
C LEU A 175 14.88 -10.97 -0.81
N SER A 176 15.26 -12.12 -0.28
CA SER A 176 16.48 -12.36 0.47
C SER A 176 16.98 -13.78 0.24
N PRO A 177 18.29 -14.00 0.08
CA PRO A 177 18.81 -15.33 -0.20
C PRO A 177 18.71 -16.30 0.99
N PHE A 178 18.65 -15.80 2.23
CA PHE A 178 18.69 -16.65 3.42
C PHE A 178 17.31 -16.93 4.01
N PHE A 179 16.56 -15.91 4.38
CA PHE A 179 15.34 -16.12 5.16
C PHE A 179 14.09 -15.51 4.54
N ASN A 180 14.24 -14.53 3.65
CA ASN A 180 13.12 -13.80 3.05
C ASN A 180 12.10 -13.33 4.12
N LEU A 181 12.61 -12.74 5.19
CA LEU A 181 11.85 -12.38 6.38
C LEU A 181 11.44 -10.92 6.36
N THR A 182 10.32 -10.65 7.02
CA THR A 182 9.82 -9.32 7.44
C THR A 182 9.39 -8.36 6.34
N THR A 183 9.24 -8.80 5.10
CA THR A 183 8.73 -7.90 4.06
C THR A 183 7.21 -7.84 4.09
N ASN A 184 6.69 -6.65 4.31
CA ASN A 184 5.28 -6.31 4.36
C ASN A 184 4.92 -5.24 3.34
N VAL A 185 3.64 -5.17 2.97
CA VAL A 185 3.07 -4.19 2.04
C VAL A 185 1.89 -3.47 2.71
N LYS A 186 1.62 -2.21 2.32
CA LYS A 186 0.43 -1.49 2.82
C LYS A 186 -0.16 -0.54 1.77
N ASN A 187 0.65 0.13 0.98
CA ASN A 187 0.22 1.18 0.07
C ASN A 187 0.41 0.78 -1.39
N ASN A 188 -0.30 1.46 -2.29
CA ASN A 188 -0.06 1.38 -3.71
C ASN A 188 1.33 1.91 -4.05
N GLY A 189 1.82 1.49 -5.21
CA GLY A 189 3.05 2.00 -5.78
C GLY A 189 2.81 2.86 -7.02
N VAL A 190 3.82 2.93 -7.85
CA VAL A 190 3.86 3.82 -9.00
C VAL A 190 4.12 3.03 -10.27
N HIS A 191 3.31 3.28 -11.30
CA HIS A 191 3.54 2.72 -12.64
C HIS A 191 4.72 3.40 -13.32
N LEU A 192 5.55 2.58 -13.94
CA LEU A 192 6.68 3.01 -14.75
C LEU A 192 6.47 2.61 -16.21
N SER A 193 7.23 3.21 -17.10
CA SER A 193 7.23 2.85 -18.52
C SER A 193 7.56 1.38 -18.72
N ARG A 194 7.17 0.81 -19.88
CA ARG A 194 7.36 -0.58 -20.26
C ARG A 194 6.65 -1.59 -19.33
N GLY A 195 5.53 -1.19 -18.71
CA GLY A 195 4.75 -2.05 -17.83
C GLY A 195 5.40 -2.38 -16.49
N ALA A 196 6.51 -1.69 -16.13
CA ALA A 196 7.13 -1.87 -14.85
C ALA A 196 6.33 -1.16 -13.73
N TYR A 197 6.50 -1.63 -12.49
CA TYR A 197 5.80 -1.11 -11.33
C TYR A 197 6.74 -1.01 -10.13
N LEU A 198 6.68 0.11 -9.42
CA LEU A 198 7.47 0.35 -8.23
C LEU A 198 6.59 0.14 -6.99
N LEU A 199 6.71 -1.01 -6.35
CA LEU A 199 5.92 -1.41 -5.18
C LEU A 199 6.61 -0.96 -3.89
N PRO A 200 6.00 -0.09 -3.05
CA PRO A 200 6.52 0.24 -1.75
C PRO A 200 6.28 -0.90 -0.75
N VAL A 201 7.33 -1.28 -0.04
CA VAL A 201 7.32 -2.31 0.99
C VAL A 201 8.12 -1.87 2.20
N TYR A 202 8.05 -2.61 3.29
CA TYR A 202 8.77 -2.26 4.51
C TYR A 202 9.18 -3.48 5.31
N GLN A 203 10.17 -3.27 6.18
CA GLN A 203 10.78 -4.28 7.04
C GLN A 203 10.58 -3.92 8.52
N GLU A 204 10.31 -4.92 9.38
CA GLU A 204 10.10 -4.74 10.82
C GLU A 204 10.88 -5.76 11.69
N PHE A 205 12.04 -6.23 11.25
CA PHE A 205 12.79 -7.22 12.03
C PHE A 205 13.74 -6.56 13.04
N LEU A 206 15.01 -6.37 12.65
CA LEU A 206 16.01 -5.73 13.51
C LEU A 206 15.94 -4.20 13.45
N ARG A 207 15.54 -3.68 12.33
CA ARG A 207 15.33 -2.25 12.08
C ARG A 207 14.04 -2.05 11.29
N LYS A 208 13.40 -0.91 11.47
CA LYS A 208 12.18 -0.52 10.76
C LYS A 208 12.54 0.41 9.60
N PHE A 209 12.41 -0.03 8.37
CA PHE A 209 12.76 0.79 7.21
C PHE A 209 11.91 0.47 5.98
N GLY A 210 11.72 1.49 5.13
CA GLY A 210 11.06 1.37 3.84
C GLY A 210 11.99 0.88 2.74
N GLN A 211 11.41 0.16 1.80
CA GLN A 211 12.05 -0.31 0.56
C GLN A 211 11.08 -0.14 -0.61
N VAL A 212 11.59 -0.20 -1.82
CA VAL A 212 10.79 -0.37 -3.03
C VAL A 212 11.24 -1.61 -3.77
N ILE A 213 10.28 -2.29 -4.38
CA ILE A 213 10.52 -3.40 -5.29
C ILE A 213 10.15 -2.91 -6.68
N LEU A 214 11.12 -2.87 -7.60
CA LEU A 214 10.86 -2.70 -9.01
C LEU A 214 10.41 -4.04 -9.60
N LEU A 215 9.15 -4.11 -9.98
CA LEU A 215 8.52 -5.27 -10.60
C LEU A 215 8.50 -5.10 -12.11
N ARG A 216 8.90 -6.13 -12.87
CA ARG A 216 8.81 -6.17 -14.32
C ARG A 216 8.12 -7.46 -14.76
N PRO A 217 6.89 -7.37 -15.26
CA PRO A 217 6.23 -8.50 -15.90
C PRO A 217 7.00 -8.95 -17.14
N GLY A 218 7.15 -10.25 -17.30
CA GLY A 218 7.81 -10.85 -18.46
C GLY A 218 7.13 -12.16 -18.89
N ARG A 219 7.55 -12.72 -20.03
CA ARG A 219 6.99 -13.98 -20.52
C ARG A 219 7.25 -15.15 -19.55
N ALA A 220 8.37 -15.14 -18.86
CA ALA A 220 8.76 -16.17 -17.89
C ALA A 220 8.24 -15.94 -16.47
N GLY A 221 7.41 -14.90 -16.25
CA GLY A 221 6.92 -14.49 -14.94
C GLY A 221 7.39 -13.10 -14.54
N LEU A 222 7.47 -12.84 -13.24
CA LEU A 222 7.80 -11.57 -12.66
C LEU A 222 9.27 -11.51 -12.29
N SER A 223 10.04 -10.61 -12.92
CA SER A 223 11.38 -10.25 -12.46
C SER A 223 11.30 -9.03 -11.52
N TYR A 224 12.19 -8.96 -10.53
CA TYR A 224 12.14 -7.89 -9.56
C TYR A 224 13.52 -7.53 -9.00
N GLU A 225 13.65 -6.28 -8.57
CA GLU A 225 14.81 -5.72 -7.89
C GLU A 225 14.35 -4.92 -6.69
N ILE A 226 15.15 -4.93 -5.62
CA ILE A 226 14.81 -4.21 -4.39
C ILE A 226 15.80 -3.08 -4.13
N ARG A 227 15.30 -1.94 -3.68
CA ARG A 227 16.10 -0.79 -3.23
C ARG A 227 15.60 -0.30 -1.88
N ARG A 228 16.52 0.16 -1.07
CA ARG A 228 16.23 0.72 0.23
C ARG A 228 15.91 2.21 0.10
N LEU A 229 14.81 2.65 0.72
CA LEU A 229 14.36 4.04 0.71
C LEU A 229 15.06 4.91 1.74
N SER A 230 15.53 4.32 2.84
CA SER A 230 16.19 5.08 3.90
C SER A 230 17.16 4.24 4.69
N ARG A 231 18.14 4.87 5.31
CA ARG A 231 19.09 4.24 6.24
C ARG A 231 18.61 4.30 7.69
N ALA A 232 17.68 5.19 8.01
CA ALA A 232 17.13 5.35 9.36
C ALA A 232 16.21 4.18 9.73
N GLY A 233 16.22 3.81 11.00
CA GLY A 233 15.53 2.64 11.53
C GLY A 233 14.13 2.89 12.06
N ARG A 234 13.39 3.89 11.56
CA ARG A 234 12.06 4.28 12.08
C ARG A 234 11.00 4.52 11.01
N ALA A 235 11.34 4.33 9.73
CA ALA A 235 10.48 4.66 8.59
C ALA A 235 9.74 3.42 8.08
N LEU A 236 8.43 3.36 8.25
CA LEU A 236 7.55 2.26 7.84
C LEU A 236 6.52 2.69 6.80
N GLN A 237 5.95 1.70 6.11
CA GLN A 237 4.76 1.84 5.27
C GLN A 237 4.85 3.02 4.28
N PRO A 238 5.87 3.04 3.41
CA PRO A 238 6.07 4.15 2.48
C PRO A 238 4.86 4.36 1.56
N VAL A 239 4.52 5.63 1.33
CA VAL A 239 3.61 6.11 0.29
C VAL A 239 4.45 6.81 -0.75
N LEU A 240 4.32 6.44 -2.02
CA LEU A 240 5.08 7.01 -3.12
C LEU A 240 4.21 7.96 -3.93
N ILE A 241 4.63 9.20 -4.07
CA ILE A 241 3.94 10.22 -4.85
C ILE A 241 4.81 10.65 -6.02
N PRO A 242 4.36 10.45 -7.28
CA PRO A 242 5.06 10.94 -8.45
C PRO A 242 4.89 12.46 -8.59
N LEU A 243 5.99 13.19 -8.71
CA LEU A 243 5.98 14.63 -8.97
C LEU A 243 6.15 14.95 -10.46
N ASP A 244 7.03 14.21 -11.14
CA ASP A 244 7.21 14.26 -12.59
C ASP A 244 7.70 12.90 -13.12
N GLU A 245 8.13 12.81 -14.39
CA GLU A 245 8.58 11.56 -15.03
C GLU A 245 9.78 10.90 -14.34
N ARG A 246 10.49 11.61 -13.47
CA ARG A 246 11.68 11.10 -12.77
C ARG A 246 11.68 11.37 -11.27
N LYS A 247 10.90 12.35 -10.81
CA LYS A 247 10.88 12.74 -9.40
C LYS A 247 9.75 12.04 -8.65
N LEU A 248 10.12 11.48 -7.50
CA LEU A 248 9.23 10.90 -6.51
C LEU A 248 9.47 11.54 -5.15
N VAL A 249 8.43 11.67 -4.38
CA VAL A 249 8.53 11.86 -2.94
C VAL A 249 7.94 10.64 -2.24
N ALA A 250 8.62 10.18 -1.20
CA ALA A 250 8.14 9.10 -0.33
C ALA A 250 7.84 9.66 1.05
N PHE A 251 6.66 9.36 1.57
CA PHE A 251 6.26 9.67 2.93
C PHE A 251 6.18 8.40 3.76
N PHE A 252 6.58 8.47 5.04
CA PHE A 252 6.68 7.27 5.88
C PHE A 252 5.97 7.48 7.22
N ARG A 253 5.28 6.43 7.67
CA ARG A 253 4.88 6.29 9.05
C ARG A 253 6.13 6.33 9.93
N ASN A 254 6.11 7.19 10.94
CA ASN A 254 7.18 7.29 11.90
C ASN A 254 6.94 6.29 13.04
N ALA A 255 7.77 5.27 13.10
CA ALA A 255 7.74 4.24 14.14
C ALA A 255 8.82 4.45 15.19
N ALA A 256 9.21 5.69 15.44
CA ALA A 256 9.97 6.08 16.62
C ALA A 256 9.17 5.77 17.89
N GLY A 257 9.83 5.77 19.03
CA GLY A 257 9.21 5.54 20.32
C GLY A 257 8.20 6.61 20.72
N GLU A 258 8.00 6.79 22.01
CA GLU A 258 7.13 7.83 22.57
C GLU A 258 7.63 9.24 22.23
N GLY A 259 6.71 10.17 22.05
CA GLY A 259 6.98 11.57 21.75
C GLY A 259 6.15 12.11 20.60
N GLU A 260 6.36 13.38 20.28
CA GLU A 260 5.74 14.07 19.16
C GLU A 260 6.44 13.67 17.85
N ASN A 261 5.91 12.64 17.21
CA ASN A 261 6.44 12.13 15.96
C ASN A 261 5.71 12.76 14.77
N HIS A 262 6.47 13.11 13.74
CA HIS A 262 5.94 13.62 12.48
C HIS A 262 6.09 12.59 11.36
N ILE A 263 5.27 12.69 10.32
CA ILE A 263 5.44 11.93 9.08
C ILE A 263 6.83 12.24 8.53
N LEU A 264 7.55 11.18 8.12
CA LEU A 264 8.88 11.32 7.52
C LEU A 264 8.78 11.41 6.01
N ARG A 265 9.76 12.07 5.38
CA ARG A 265 9.81 12.35 3.96
C ARG A 265 11.19 12.09 3.39
N ALA A 266 11.27 11.57 2.15
CA ALA A 266 12.48 11.47 1.34
C ALA A 266 12.15 11.72 -0.14
N GLU A 267 13.12 12.13 -0.93
CA GLU A 267 12.97 12.41 -2.35
C GLU A 267 13.87 11.52 -3.22
N SER A 268 13.40 11.23 -4.42
CA SER A 268 14.19 10.65 -5.50
C SER A 268 14.05 11.51 -6.76
N THR A 269 15.16 11.68 -7.49
CA THR A 269 15.23 12.40 -8.77
C THR A 269 15.55 11.48 -9.95
N ASP A 270 15.58 10.17 -9.73
CA ASP A 270 15.99 9.15 -10.68
C ASP A 270 15.01 7.97 -10.79
N ALA A 271 13.72 8.28 -10.66
CA ALA A 271 12.61 7.33 -10.70
C ALA A 271 12.70 6.22 -9.63
N GLY A 272 13.16 6.57 -8.43
CA GLY A 272 13.18 5.69 -7.26
C GLY A 272 14.41 4.83 -7.10
N GLN A 273 15.49 5.06 -7.87
CA GLN A 273 16.72 4.30 -7.73
C GLN A 273 17.51 4.70 -6.49
N THR A 274 17.65 6.02 -6.28
CA THR A 274 18.32 6.60 -5.10
C THR A 274 17.39 7.58 -4.39
N TRP A 275 17.64 7.77 -3.10
CA TRP A 275 16.78 8.57 -2.23
C TRP A 275 17.62 9.45 -1.30
N SER A 276 17.10 10.64 -1.01
CA SER A 276 17.68 11.54 -0.03
C SER A 276 17.63 10.95 1.38
N ASP A 277 18.29 11.58 2.32
CA ASP A 277 18.10 11.32 3.75
C ASP A 277 16.65 11.69 4.15
N LEU A 278 16.18 11.09 5.25
CA LEU A 278 14.86 11.38 5.81
C LEU A 278 14.83 12.75 6.47
N THR A 279 13.77 13.49 6.19
CA THR A 279 13.39 14.70 6.89
C THR A 279 12.02 14.53 7.56
N GLU A 280 11.69 15.31 8.54
CA GLU A 280 10.36 15.37 9.13
C GLU A 280 9.51 16.40 8.39
N THR A 281 8.23 16.12 8.22
CA THR A 281 7.21 17.08 7.76
C THR A 281 6.61 17.82 8.96
N THR A 282 5.71 18.76 8.70
CA THR A 282 4.90 19.40 9.74
C THR A 282 3.70 18.55 10.20
N LEU A 283 3.40 17.45 9.52
CA LEU A 283 2.26 16.59 9.83
C LEU A 283 2.54 15.66 11.00
N PRO A 284 1.72 15.64 12.05
CA PRO A 284 1.87 14.70 13.15
C PRO A 284 1.58 13.26 12.71
N ASN A 285 2.15 12.29 13.41
CA ASN A 285 1.90 10.88 13.17
C ASN A 285 1.90 10.06 14.47
N PRO A 286 0.75 9.54 14.92
CA PRO A 286 0.65 8.73 16.13
C PRO A 286 1.10 7.28 15.90
N ASN A 287 2.19 7.08 15.17
CA ASN A 287 2.63 5.77 14.72
C ASN A 287 1.48 5.01 14.01
N SER A 288 0.79 5.68 13.10
CA SER A 288 -0.34 5.14 12.31
C SER A 288 -0.04 5.14 10.82
N GLY A 289 -0.57 4.15 10.10
CA GLY A 289 -0.56 4.13 8.64
C GLY A 289 -1.48 5.21 8.09
N PHE A 290 -1.07 5.82 7.01
CA PHE A 290 -1.81 6.85 6.25
C PHE A 290 -1.72 6.55 4.75
N ASP A 291 -2.40 7.34 3.94
CA ASP A 291 -2.23 7.28 2.49
C ASP A 291 -2.33 8.68 1.87
N MET A 292 -1.73 8.83 0.71
CA MET A 292 -1.70 10.07 -0.04
C MET A 292 -1.79 9.78 -1.54
N LEU A 293 -2.30 10.73 -2.31
CA LEU A 293 -2.28 10.66 -3.78
C LEU A 293 -2.05 12.04 -4.39
N ARG A 294 -1.54 12.04 -5.63
CA ARG A 294 -1.40 13.26 -6.41
C ARG A 294 -2.71 13.61 -7.10
N LEU A 295 -3.12 14.87 -6.97
CA LEU A 295 -4.26 15.45 -7.65
C LEU A 295 -3.89 15.84 -9.11
N PRO A 296 -4.88 16.02 -10.01
CA PRO A 296 -4.62 16.44 -11.39
C PRO A 296 -3.93 17.80 -11.52
N ASP A 297 -4.13 18.71 -10.57
CA ASP A 297 -3.48 20.03 -10.51
C ASP A 297 -2.05 19.97 -9.96
N GLY A 298 -1.58 18.78 -9.57
CA GLY A 298 -0.25 18.54 -9.03
C GLY A 298 -0.15 18.61 -7.51
N ALA A 299 -1.19 19.05 -6.81
CA ALA A 299 -1.23 19.02 -5.35
C ALA A 299 -1.22 17.58 -4.81
N ILE A 300 -0.86 17.41 -3.57
CA ILE A 300 -0.88 16.12 -2.86
C ILE A 300 -2.00 16.15 -1.83
N LEU A 301 -2.98 15.25 -1.97
CA LEU A 301 -4.02 15.02 -1.00
C LEU A 301 -3.60 13.88 -0.07
N GLY A 302 -3.68 14.09 1.23
CA GLY A 302 -3.42 13.08 2.26
C GLY A 302 -4.62 12.78 3.12
N ALA A 303 -4.77 11.54 3.57
CA ALA A 303 -5.69 11.11 4.61
C ALA A 303 -4.87 10.56 5.78
N ILE A 304 -4.93 11.21 6.93
CA ILE A 304 -4.05 10.95 8.08
C ILE A 304 -4.81 10.99 9.41
N ASN A 305 -4.24 10.37 10.44
CA ASN A 305 -4.56 10.74 11.81
C ASN A 305 -3.75 12.01 12.16
N HIS A 306 -4.42 13.13 12.32
CA HIS A 306 -3.80 14.43 12.56
C HIS A 306 -3.61 14.67 14.07
N ALA A 307 -2.90 13.76 14.70
CA ALA A 307 -2.62 13.74 16.14
C ALA A 307 -1.24 13.11 16.40
N PHE A 308 -0.69 13.31 17.59
CA PHE A 308 0.60 12.69 17.98
C PHE A 308 0.44 11.35 18.69
N THR A 309 -0.69 11.08 19.35
CA THR A 309 -0.81 9.93 20.26
C THR A 309 -1.99 9.00 19.97
N ALA A 310 -3.02 9.45 19.26
CA ALA A 310 -4.26 8.70 19.09
C ALA A 310 -4.64 8.55 17.61
N ARG A 311 -5.44 7.53 17.30
CA ARG A 311 -6.05 7.30 15.99
C ARG A 311 -7.54 7.63 16.00
N SER A 312 -7.92 8.62 16.83
CA SER A 312 -9.30 8.99 17.10
C SER A 312 -9.86 10.08 16.19
N ASP A 313 -9.10 10.44 15.18
CA ASP A 313 -9.49 11.33 14.09
C ASP A 313 -9.12 10.74 12.73
N LEU A 314 -9.73 11.24 11.68
CA LEU A 314 -9.30 11.06 10.29
C LEU A 314 -9.49 12.38 9.56
N THR A 315 -8.40 12.92 9.06
CA THR A 315 -8.33 14.28 8.52
C THR A 315 -7.76 14.24 7.10
N LEU A 316 -8.39 14.98 6.17
CA LEU A 316 -7.85 15.27 4.86
C LEU A 316 -6.95 16.50 4.93
N VAL A 317 -5.74 16.37 4.39
CA VAL A 317 -4.73 17.42 4.30
C VAL A 317 -4.28 17.60 2.87
N ILE A 318 -3.82 18.79 2.51
CA ILE A 318 -3.33 19.10 1.16
C ILE A 318 -1.98 19.82 1.21
N SER A 319 -1.10 19.46 0.28
CA SER A 319 0.13 20.19 -0.02
C SER A 319 0.14 20.62 -1.49
N ARG A 320 0.59 21.85 -1.77
CA ARG A 320 0.69 22.39 -3.13
C ARG A 320 2.14 22.63 -3.58
N ASP A 321 3.10 22.28 -2.76
CA ASP A 321 4.54 22.51 -2.93
C ASP A 321 5.38 21.23 -2.89
N GLY A 322 4.78 20.09 -3.25
CA GLY A 322 5.47 18.80 -3.28
C GLY A 322 5.63 18.16 -1.89
N GLY A 323 4.82 18.55 -0.92
CA GLY A 323 4.78 17.94 0.40
C GLY A 323 5.69 18.60 1.44
N HIS A 324 6.04 19.87 1.25
CA HIS A 324 6.77 20.67 2.24
C HIS A 324 5.81 21.29 3.25
N ASP A 325 4.84 22.08 2.76
CA ASP A 325 3.81 22.69 3.59
C ASP A 325 2.45 22.02 3.41
N TRP A 326 1.70 21.95 4.49
CA TRP A 326 0.43 21.24 4.56
C TRP A 326 -0.67 22.09 5.18
N GLN A 327 -1.86 21.96 4.62
CA GLN A 327 -3.09 22.58 5.13
C GLN A 327 -4.13 21.51 5.42
N THR A 328 -4.86 21.66 6.53
CA THR A 328 -6.05 20.85 6.80
C THR A 328 -7.18 21.28 5.87
N LEU A 329 -7.78 20.30 5.18
CA LEU A 329 -8.96 20.55 4.34
C LEU A 329 -10.26 20.23 5.08
N LYS A 330 -10.40 18.97 5.51
CA LYS A 330 -11.64 18.45 6.11
C LYS A 330 -11.30 17.48 7.24
N VAL A 331 -12.05 17.52 8.32
CA VAL A 331 -12.06 16.48 9.36
C VAL A 331 -13.23 15.54 9.06
N LEU A 332 -12.92 14.30 8.67
CA LEU A 332 -13.93 13.30 8.33
C LEU A 332 -14.47 12.59 9.57
N GLU A 333 -13.59 12.27 10.50
CA GLU A 333 -13.93 11.61 11.75
C GLU A 333 -13.18 12.27 12.90
N LYS A 334 -13.87 12.41 14.04
CA LYS A 334 -13.23 12.86 15.28
C LYS A 334 -14.08 12.44 16.48
N ALA A 335 -13.63 11.41 17.21
CA ALA A 335 -14.29 10.95 18.41
C ALA A 335 -13.28 10.34 19.39
N PRO A 336 -13.08 10.93 20.58
CA PRO A 336 -12.19 10.39 21.60
C PRO A 336 -12.50 8.94 21.95
N GLY A 337 -11.48 8.09 22.08
CA GLY A 337 -11.63 6.68 22.43
C GLY A 337 -12.04 5.75 21.27
N LYS A 338 -12.30 6.30 20.08
CA LYS A 338 -12.58 5.55 18.87
C LYS A 338 -11.29 5.36 18.04
N GLU A 339 -11.33 4.45 17.04
CA GLU A 339 -10.22 4.23 16.11
C GLU A 339 -10.69 4.37 14.67
N TYR A 340 -10.03 5.29 13.92
CA TYR A 340 -10.18 5.51 12.49
C TYR A 340 -8.80 5.45 11.86
N SER A 341 -8.45 4.32 11.25
CA SER A 341 -7.05 4.09 10.91
C SER A 341 -6.87 3.42 9.55
N TYR A 342 -5.62 3.46 9.07
CA TYR A 342 -5.20 2.83 7.83
C TYR A 342 -6.05 3.23 6.61
N PRO A 343 -6.16 4.54 6.33
CA PRO A 343 -6.83 4.99 5.12
C PRO A 343 -6.12 4.48 3.88
N PHE A 344 -6.90 4.35 2.80
CA PHE A 344 -6.43 4.04 1.47
C PHE A 344 -7.18 4.90 0.46
N LEU A 345 -6.46 5.65 -0.35
CA LEU A 345 -6.97 6.58 -1.34
C LEU A 345 -6.82 6.03 -2.76
N LEU A 346 -7.87 6.13 -3.55
CA LEU A 346 -7.87 5.83 -4.98
C LEU A 346 -8.65 6.92 -5.72
N ARG A 347 -8.11 7.40 -6.86
CA ARG A 347 -8.88 8.22 -7.80
C ARG A 347 -9.35 7.35 -8.95
N SER A 348 -10.65 7.35 -9.20
CA SER A 348 -11.29 6.65 -10.31
C SER A 348 -12.38 7.52 -10.92
N ARG A 349 -12.34 7.71 -12.26
CA ARG A 349 -13.38 8.37 -13.04
C ARG A 349 -13.81 9.74 -12.49
N GLY A 350 -12.86 10.51 -11.99
CA GLY A 350 -13.09 11.85 -11.45
C GLY A 350 -13.60 11.90 -10.01
N PHE A 351 -13.74 10.76 -9.36
CA PHE A 351 -14.06 10.65 -7.94
C PHE A 351 -12.86 10.16 -7.15
N TYR A 352 -12.80 10.58 -5.89
CA TYR A 352 -11.89 10.07 -4.88
C TYR A 352 -12.63 9.05 -4.04
N HIS A 353 -12.04 7.89 -3.90
CA HIS A 353 -12.52 6.80 -3.07
C HIS A 353 -11.56 6.64 -1.91
N LEU A 354 -12.04 6.85 -0.70
CA LEU A 354 -11.27 6.69 0.53
C LEU A 354 -11.88 5.53 1.33
N THR A 355 -11.10 4.50 1.59
CA THR A 355 -11.50 3.46 2.55
C THR A 355 -10.60 3.50 3.78
N TYR A 356 -11.15 3.15 4.94
CA TYR A 356 -10.41 3.07 6.19
C TYR A 356 -11.05 2.13 7.20
N THR A 357 -10.25 1.69 8.14
CA THR A 357 -10.71 0.91 9.28
C THR A 357 -11.53 1.80 10.21
N TYR A 358 -12.80 1.47 10.38
CA TYR A 358 -13.74 2.13 11.28
C TYR A 358 -13.95 1.27 12.53
N GLU A 359 -13.40 1.70 13.67
CA GLU A 359 -13.49 1.05 14.99
C GLU A 359 -13.06 -0.42 15.00
N ARG A 360 -12.26 -0.85 14.03
CA ARG A 360 -11.87 -2.26 13.75
C ARG A 360 -13.05 -3.23 13.56
N GLU A 361 -14.23 -2.71 13.27
CA GLU A 361 -15.46 -3.49 13.05
C GLU A 361 -15.89 -3.50 11.60
N ARG A 362 -15.66 -2.40 10.89
CA ARG A 362 -16.03 -2.23 9.49
C ARG A 362 -14.96 -1.48 8.72
N ILE A 363 -14.97 -1.67 7.41
CA ILE A 363 -14.28 -0.79 6.47
C ILE A 363 -15.28 0.25 5.99
N LYS A 364 -15.04 1.52 6.32
CA LYS A 364 -15.84 2.64 5.81
C LYS A 364 -15.32 3.05 4.44
N HIS A 365 -16.20 3.41 3.54
CA HIS A 365 -15.91 3.92 2.22
C HIS A 365 -16.56 5.28 2.04
N VAL A 366 -15.76 6.27 1.70
CA VAL A 366 -16.18 7.64 1.40
C VAL A 366 -15.85 7.94 -0.06
N VAL A 367 -16.81 8.53 -0.77
CA VAL A 367 -16.65 8.97 -2.16
C VAL A 367 -16.89 10.47 -2.25
N PHE A 368 -15.99 11.20 -2.86
CA PHE A 368 -16.11 12.64 -3.03
C PHE A 368 -15.44 13.11 -4.34
N ASN A 369 -15.67 14.36 -4.73
CA ASN A 369 -15.08 14.96 -5.92
C ASN A 369 -14.29 16.25 -5.61
N ASP A 370 -13.63 16.82 -6.63
CA ASP A 370 -12.85 18.05 -6.49
C ASP A 370 -13.70 19.24 -6.03
N ALA A 371 -14.98 19.30 -6.43
CA ALA A 371 -15.88 20.39 -6.04
C ALA A 371 -16.12 20.36 -4.52
N TRP A 372 -16.35 19.18 -3.97
CA TRP A 372 -16.52 19.00 -2.52
C TRP A 372 -15.24 19.31 -1.73
N LEU A 373 -14.06 18.95 -2.26
CA LEU A 373 -12.78 19.30 -1.61
C LEU A 373 -12.56 20.81 -1.50
N ARG A 374 -13.16 21.60 -2.40
CA ARG A 374 -13.01 23.07 -2.47
C ARG A 374 -14.07 23.82 -1.65
N GLU A 375 -15.12 23.16 -1.19
CA GLU A 375 -16.07 23.77 -0.26
C GLU A 375 -15.39 24.10 1.08
N GLU A 376 -15.68 25.27 1.63
CA GLU A 376 -15.20 25.69 2.96
C GLU A 376 -15.90 24.94 4.10
#